data_c57d70cea996461957a6fac9adcd4ca8
#
_entry.id   c57d70cea996461957a6fac9adcd4ca8
#
_cell.length_a   1.000
_cell.length_b   1.000
_cell.length_c   1.000
_cell.angle_alpha   90.00
_cell.angle_beta   90.00
_cell.angle_gamma   90.00
#
_symmetry.space_group_name_H-M   'P 1'
#
loop_
_entity.id
_entity.type
_entity.pdbx_description
1 polymer ?
#
loop_
_entity_poly.entity_id
_entity_poly.type
_entity_poly.pdbx_seq_one_letter_code
_entity_poly.pdbx_strand_id
1 'polypeptide(L)'
;LKTEMAKMTPGAWDDGNAAYGPLISKEAKNRVVSLIEEGKAQGAVCELDGTQCHVEGMPEGNWLGPTLFTGVTTDMSVYEQEIFGPVLVCLEVETLEEAIELINNNPYGNGTSIFTANGAAARKYQHEIQVGQVGINVPIPVPLPFFSFTGWRGSFYGDLHAYGKQAVRFY
;
A
#
# COMPACT_ATOMS: atom_id res chain seq x y z
N LEU A 1 12.09 2.08 9.09
CA LEU A 1 10.66 1.72 8.98
C LEU A 1 10.11 1.24 10.33
N LYS A 2 10.56 0.13 10.89
CA LYS A 2 10.04 -0.48 12.12
C LYS A 2 9.87 0.51 13.27
N THR A 3 10.89 1.33 13.56
CA THR A 3 10.86 2.33 14.64
C THR A 3 9.78 3.40 14.43
N GLU A 4 9.57 3.84 13.19
CA GLU A 4 8.54 4.85 12.90
C GLU A 4 7.14 4.22 12.88
N MET A 5 6.99 3.03 12.33
CA MET A 5 5.70 2.32 12.35
C MET A 5 5.25 2.01 13.77
N ALA A 6 6.15 1.63 14.67
CA ALA A 6 5.83 1.34 16.06
C ALA A 6 5.28 2.56 16.84
N LYS A 7 5.47 3.78 16.33
CA LYS A 7 4.89 5.01 16.91
C LYS A 7 3.46 5.28 16.42
N MET A 8 3.03 4.60 15.37
CA MET A 8 1.71 4.81 14.77
C MET A 8 0.68 3.97 15.53
N THR A 9 -0.05 4.59 16.43
CA THR A 9 -1.08 3.92 17.23
C THR A 9 -2.47 4.18 16.67
N PRO A 10 -3.35 3.17 16.58
CA PRO A 10 -4.76 3.40 16.29
C PRO A 10 -5.47 4.01 17.49
N GLY A 11 -6.53 4.76 17.23
CA GLY A 11 -7.34 5.36 18.29
C GLY A 11 -8.68 5.89 17.77
N ALA A 12 -9.45 6.50 18.68
CA ALA A 12 -10.71 7.13 18.35
C ALA A 12 -10.51 8.40 17.49
N TRP A 13 -11.57 8.80 16.79
CA TRP A 13 -11.53 9.96 15.89
C TRP A 13 -11.20 11.30 16.60
N ASP A 14 -11.46 11.37 17.90
CA ASP A 14 -11.20 12.54 18.76
C ASP A 14 -9.89 12.44 19.58
N ASP A 15 -9.15 11.34 19.44
CA ASP A 15 -7.80 11.21 20.00
C ASP A 15 -6.78 11.89 19.07
N GLY A 16 -6.31 13.05 19.48
CA GLY A 16 -5.29 13.82 18.74
C GLY A 16 -3.93 13.10 18.57
N ASN A 17 -3.68 11.99 19.27
CA ASN A 17 -2.46 11.19 19.16
C ASN A 17 -2.64 9.97 18.26
N ALA A 18 -3.87 9.64 17.88
CA ALA A 18 -4.14 8.51 17.00
C ALA A 18 -3.64 8.78 15.58
N ALA A 19 -2.90 7.86 15.02
CA ALA A 19 -2.43 7.93 13.63
C ALA A 19 -3.51 7.51 12.63
N TYR A 20 -4.43 6.64 13.05
CA TYR A 20 -5.54 6.12 12.22
C TYR A 20 -6.63 5.50 13.10
N GLY A 21 -7.80 5.26 12.51
CA GLY A 21 -8.96 4.66 13.17
C GLY A 21 -9.02 3.14 13.11
N PRO A 22 -10.11 2.52 13.58
CA PRO A 22 -10.35 1.08 13.51
C PRO A 22 -10.63 0.62 12.08
N LEU A 23 -10.49 -0.67 11.83
CA LEU A 23 -10.98 -1.29 10.59
C LEU A 23 -12.51 -1.21 10.52
N ILE A 24 -13.05 -1.20 9.30
CA ILE A 24 -14.45 -0.92 9.02
C ILE A 24 -15.43 -1.93 9.68
N SER A 25 -14.99 -3.18 9.86
CA SER A 25 -15.82 -4.22 10.47
C SER A 25 -14.96 -5.31 11.12
N LYS A 26 -15.61 -6.17 11.89
CA LYS A 26 -14.99 -7.35 12.49
C LYS A 26 -14.52 -8.36 11.44
N GLU A 27 -15.31 -8.51 10.38
CA GLU A 27 -14.97 -9.37 9.23
C GLU A 27 -13.71 -8.86 8.52
N ALA A 28 -13.62 -7.54 8.31
CA ALA A 28 -12.43 -6.91 7.75
C ALA A 28 -11.20 -7.14 8.64
N LYS A 29 -11.35 -6.96 9.96
CA LYS A 29 -10.27 -7.25 10.91
C LYS A 29 -9.85 -8.72 10.85
N ASN A 30 -10.79 -9.65 10.89
CA ASN A 30 -10.50 -11.08 10.86
C ASN A 30 -9.78 -11.47 9.55
N ARG A 31 -10.22 -10.93 8.42
CA ARG A 31 -9.56 -11.14 7.12
C ARG A 31 -8.11 -10.67 7.14
N VAL A 32 -7.85 -9.46 7.63
CA VAL A 32 -6.48 -8.92 7.70
C VAL A 32 -5.62 -9.76 8.64
N VAL A 33 -6.13 -10.15 9.81
CA VAL A 33 -5.42 -11.04 10.75
C VAL A 33 -5.11 -12.38 10.09
N SER A 34 -6.07 -12.97 9.36
CA SER A 34 -5.84 -14.24 8.63
C SER A 34 -4.69 -14.11 7.62
N LEU A 35 -4.66 -13.03 6.84
CA LEU A 35 -3.57 -12.78 5.88
C LEU A 35 -2.21 -12.58 6.58
N ILE A 36 -2.19 -11.91 7.74
CA ILE A 36 -0.97 -11.78 8.55
C ILE A 36 -0.46 -13.17 8.98
N GLU A 37 -1.33 -14.02 9.49
CA GLU A 37 -0.95 -15.38 9.92
C GLU A 37 -0.54 -16.27 8.73
N GLU A 38 -1.20 -16.14 7.59
CA GLU A 38 -0.81 -16.81 6.34
C GLU A 38 0.58 -16.37 5.89
N GLY A 39 0.89 -15.07 5.90
CA GLY A 39 2.21 -14.55 5.55
C GLY A 39 3.31 -15.12 6.44
N LYS A 40 3.07 -15.20 7.76
CA LYS A 40 4.00 -15.86 8.70
C LYS A 40 4.18 -17.34 8.37
N ALA A 41 3.09 -18.06 8.08
CA ALA A 41 3.12 -19.48 7.76
C ALA A 41 3.85 -19.76 6.42
N GLN A 42 3.80 -18.83 5.47
CA GLN A 42 4.50 -18.87 4.19
C GLN A 42 5.99 -18.52 4.29
N GLY A 43 6.43 -18.06 5.45
CA GLY A 43 7.86 -17.79 5.73
C GLY A 43 8.26 -16.31 5.68
N ALA A 44 7.32 -15.39 5.52
CA ALA A 44 7.61 -13.96 5.67
C ALA A 44 8.04 -13.63 7.10
N VAL A 45 9.06 -12.78 7.25
CA VAL A 45 9.56 -12.37 8.56
C VAL A 45 8.70 -11.22 9.10
N CYS A 46 7.93 -11.50 10.16
CA CYS A 46 7.12 -10.49 10.83
C CYS A 46 7.99 -9.65 11.78
N GLU A 47 8.43 -8.50 11.31
CA GLU A 47 9.29 -7.57 12.05
C GLU A 47 8.55 -6.76 13.11
N LEU A 48 7.27 -6.49 12.87
CA LEU A 48 6.35 -5.84 13.78
C LEU A 48 4.98 -6.49 13.62
N ASP A 49 4.37 -6.90 14.72
CA ASP A 49 3.08 -7.57 14.75
C ASP A 49 2.03 -6.71 15.45
N GLY A 50 1.06 -6.23 14.69
CA GLY A 50 -0.03 -5.41 15.20
C GLY A 50 -1.28 -6.18 15.64
N THR A 51 -1.29 -7.51 15.55
CA THR A 51 -2.50 -8.32 15.80
C THR A 51 -3.02 -8.24 17.24
N GLN A 52 -2.14 -7.97 18.20
CA GLN A 52 -2.49 -7.85 19.64
C GLN A 52 -2.75 -6.41 20.07
N CYS A 53 -3.03 -5.50 19.13
CA CYS A 53 -3.30 -4.12 19.46
C CYS A 53 -4.62 -3.94 20.21
N HIS A 54 -4.56 -3.15 21.26
CA HIS A 54 -5.73 -2.76 22.07
C HIS A 54 -5.75 -1.24 22.24
N VAL A 55 -6.95 -0.67 22.29
CA VAL A 55 -7.17 0.75 22.61
C VAL A 55 -7.90 0.83 23.94
N GLU A 56 -7.32 1.57 24.89
CA GLU A 56 -7.86 1.72 26.23
C GLU A 56 -9.26 2.33 26.18
N GLY A 57 -10.18 1.79 26.98
CA GLY A 57 -11.58 2.24 27.02
C GLY A 57 -12.45 1.76 25.86
N MET A 58 -11.88 1.09 24.84
CA MET A 58 -12.61 0.65 23.63
C MET A 58 -12.31 -0.80 23.24
N PRO A 59 -12.55 -1.79 24.12
CA PRO A 59 -12.18 -3.20 23.92
C PRO A 59 -12.88 -3.85 22.73
N GLU A 60 -14.08 -3.39 22.38
CA GLU A 60 -14.89 -3.97 21.29
C GLU A 60 -14.58 -3.38 19.91
N GLY A 61 -13.61 -2.48 19.81
CA GLY A 61 -13.22 -1.86 18.54
C GLY A 61 -12.47 -2.83 17.63
N ASN A 62 -12.58 -2.61 16.30
CA ASN A 62 -11.86 -3.39 15.30
C ASN A 62 -10.40 -2.89 15.15
N TRP A 63 -9.72 -2.78 16.29
CA TRP A 63 -8.36 -2.26 16.36
C TRP A 63 -7.35 -3.26 15.79
N LEU A 64 -6.42 -2.76 15.01
CA LEU A 64 -5.27 -3.49 14.50
C LEU A 64 -4.09 -2.52 14.48
N GLY A 65 -2.98 -2.91 15.07
CA GLY A 65 -1.75 -2.13 15.05
C GLY A 65 -0.99 -2.28 13.72
N PRO A 66 0.04 -1.48 13.50
CA PRO A 66 0.85 -1.59 12.30
C PRO A 66 1.62 -2.92 12.30
N THR A 67 1.62 -3.57 11.14
CA THR A 67 2.36 -4.82 10.90
C THR A 67 3.37 -4.62 9.79
N LEU A 68 4.60 -5.11 9.97
CA LEU A 68 5.69 -5.02 9.00
C LEU A 68 6.21 -6.40 8.68
N PHE A 69 6.24 -6.74 7.40
CA PHE A 69 6.89 -7.94 6.87
C PHE A 69 8.11 -7.61 6.03
N THR A 70 9.16 -8.43 6.19
CA THR A 70 10.33 -8.50 5.31
C THR A 70 10.53 -9.92 4.79
N GLY A 71 11.43 -10.11 3.83
CA GLY A 71 11.65 -11.42 3.21
C GLY A 71 10.41 -11.95 2.48
N VAL A 72 9.55 -11.05 2.00
CA VAL A 72 8.35 -11.40 1.25
C VAL A 72 8.70 -11.71 -0.20
N THR A 73 8.09 -12.75 -0.75
CA THR A 73 8.21 -13.16 -2.15
C THR A 73 6.87 -12.97 -2.90
N THR A 74 6.93 -12.98 -4.21
CA THR A 74 5.76 -12.66 -5.07
C THR A 74 4.66 -13.72 -5.06
N ASP A 75 4.93 -14.91 -4.56
CA ASP A 75 3.99 -16.03 -4.42
C ASP A 75 3.31 -16.10 -3.04
N MET A 76 3.64 -15.17 -2.14
CA MET A 76 3.00 -15.09 -0.81
C MET A 76 1.67 -14.34 -0.86
N SER A 77 0.67 -14.81 -0.11
CA SER A 77 -0.66 -14.22 -0.07
C SER A 77 -0.66 -12.75 0.35
N VAL A 78 0.27 -12.34 1.22
CA VAL A 78 0.43 -10.94 1.66
C VAL A 78 0.95 -10.00 0.55
N TYR A 79 1.53 -10.55 -0.54
CA TYR A 79 1.89 -9.79 -1.73
C TYR A 79 0.78 -9.84 -2.79
N GLU A 80 0.19 -11.01 -3.03
CA GLU A 80 -0.78 -11.22 -4.09
C GLU A 80 -2.13 -10.54 -3.82
N GLN A 81 -2.53 -10.47 -2.55
CA GLN A 81 -3.84 -9.94 -2.16
C GLN A 81 -3.74 -8.50 -1.65
N GLU A 82 -4.71 -7.67 -2.03
CA GLU A 82 -4.92 -6.38 -1.39
C GLU A 82 -5.39 -6.57 0.06
N ILE A 83 -4.51 -6.28 1.03
CA ILE A 83 -4.79 -6.55 2.45
C ILE A 83 -5.86 -5.61 3.01
N PHE A 84 -5.86 -4.35 2.59
CA PHE A 84 -6.77 -3.30 3.05
C PHE A 84 -6.72 -3.09 4.58
N GLY A 85 -5.52 -3.01 5.12
CA GLY A 85 -5.24 -2.84 6.55
C GLY A 85 -3.85 -2.23 6.80
N PRO A 86 -3.49 -1.96 8.07
CA PRO A 86 -2.22 -1.34 8.42
C PRO A 86 -1.04 -2.33 8.34
N VAL A 87 -0.85 -2.93 7.19
CA VAL A 87 0.19 -3.92 6.91
C VAL A 87 1.08 -3.42 5.79
N LEU A 88 2.39 -3.39 6.04
CA LEU A 88 3.41 -3.06 5.06
C LEU A 88 4.23 -4.31 4.76
N VAL A 89 4.39 -4.63 3.49
CA VAL A 89 5.24 -5.71 3.01
C VAL A 89 6.46 -5.13 2.28
N CYS A 90 7.64 -5.70 2.54
CA CYS A 90 8.89 -5.30 1.92
C CYS A 90 9.48 -6.46 1.14
N LEU A 91 9.73 -6.24 -0.14
CA LEU A 91 10.50 -7.12 -1.00
C LEU A 91 11.86 -6.46 -1.27
N GLU A 92 12.92 -7.24 -1.28
CA GLU A 92 14.27 -6.77 -1.55
C GLU A 92 14.65 -7.14 -2.98
N VAL A 93 15.29 -6.21 -3.67
CA VAL A 93 15.83 -6.40 -5.02
C VAL A 93 17.23 -5.76 -5.09
N GLU A 94 18.08 -6.27 -5.97
CA GLU A 94 19.48 -5.81 -6.08
C GLU A 94 19.60 -4.58 -6.99
N THR A 95 18.69 -4.42 -7.95
CA THR A 95 18.80 -3.38 -8.98
C THR A 95 17.49 -2.63 -9.19
N LEU A 96 17.59 -1.43 -9.79
CA LEU A 96 16.42 -0.67 -10.21
C LEU A 96 15.63 -1.40 -11.31
N GLU A 97 16.31 -2.10 -12.19
CA GLU A 97 15.75 -2.90 -13.26
C GLU A 97 14.85 -4.01 -12.70
N GLU A 98 15.32 -4.74 -11.71
CA GLU A 98 14.52 -5.77 -11.01
C GLU A 98 13.31 -5.17 -10.31
N ALA A 99 13.45 -3.99 -9.67
CA ALA A 99 12.32 -3.29 -9.07
C ALA A 99 11.26 -2.92 -10.12
N ILE A 100 11.67 -2.40 -11.27
CA ILE A 100 10.77 -2.04 -12.38
C ILE A 100 10.07 -3.30 -12.92
N GLU A 101 10.80 -4.38 -13.13
CA GLU A 101 10.25 -5.64 -13.62
C GLU A 101 9.24 -6.23 -12.63
N LEU A 102 9.57 -6.24 -11.34
CA LEU A 102 8.66 -6.69 -10.27
C LEU A 102 7.34 -5.93 -10.29
N ILE A 103 7.37 -4.60 -10.39
CA ILE A 103 6.18 -3.76 -10.44
C ILE A 103 5.40 -3.98 -11.75
N ASN A 104 6.10 -4.06 -12.88
CA ASN A 104 5.46 -4.23 -14.18
C ASN A 104 4.78 -5.59 -14.34
N ASN A 105 5.26 -6.63 -13.66
CA ASN A 105 4.68 -7.97 -13.65
C ASN A 105 3.48 -8.11 -12.68
N ASN A 106 3.24 -7.12 -11.79
CA ASN A 106 2.07 -7.15 -10.92
C ASN A 106 0.78 -6.99 -11.74
N PRO A 107 -0.31 -7.74 -11.45
CA PRO A 107 -1.58 -7.62 -12.18
C PRO A 107 -2.25 -6.25 -12.03
N TYR A 108 -1.84 -5.45 -11.06
CA TYR A 108 -2.34 -4.10 -10.80
C TYR A 108 -1.28 -3.04 -11.12
N GLY A 109 -1.71 -1.84 -11.49
CA GLY A 109 -0.84 -0.72 -11.81
C GLY A 109 -1.49 0.63 -11.51
N ASN A 110 -1.95 0.83 -10.27
CA ASN A 110 -2.59 2.09 -9.87
C ASN A 110 -1.57 3.21 -9.71
N GLY A 111 -0.68 3.12 -8.74
CA GLY A 111 0.29 4.15 -8.44
C GLY A 111 1.57 3.59 -7.84
N THR A 112 2.66 4.31 -8.02
CA THR A 112 3.97 3.98 -7.47
C THR A 112 4.79 5.22 -7.17
N SER A 113 5.80 5.08 -6.31
CA SER A 113 6.73 6.16 -6.01
C SER A 113 8.16 5.64 -5.95
N ILE A 114 9.10 6.47 -6.42
CA ILE A 114 10.53 6.25 -6.24
C ILE A 114 11.10 7.37 -5.36
N PHE A 115 11.93 6.99 -4.40
CA PHE A 115 12.70 7.92 -3.59
C PHE A 115 14.18 7.79 -3.94
N THR A 116 14.73 8.81 -4.57
CA THR A 116 16.12 8.80 -5.06
C THR A 116 16.69 10.20 -5.19
N ALA A 117 17.98 10.33 -4.96
CA ALA A 117 18.75 11.53 -5.28
C ALA A 117 19.37 11.48 -6.70
N ASN A 118 19.25 10.32 -7.39
CA ASN A 118 19.82 10.13 -8.72
C ASN A 118 18.80 10.49 -9.82
N GLY A 119 19.02 11.59 -10.52
CA GLY A 119 18.12 12.05 -11.59
C GLY A 119 18.03 11.12 -12.80
N ALA A 120 19.06 10.30 -13.08
CA ALA A 120 19.01 9.31 -14.14
C ALA A 120 18.10 8.13 -13.75
N ALA A 121 18.19 7.66 -12.49
CA ALA A 121 17.31 6.64 -11.94
C ALA A 121 15.84 7.10 -11.94
N ALA A 122 15.58 8.33 -11.48
CA ALA A 122 14.23 8.90 -11.49
C ALA A 122 13.64 8.94 -12.92
N ARG A 123 14.42 9.37 -13.90
CA ARG A 123 13.98 9.46 -15.30
C ARG A 123 13.75 8.09 -15.94
N LYS A 124 14.66 7.13 -15.70
CA LYS A 124 14.49 5.75 -16.15
C LYS A 124 13.23 5.13 -15.57
N TYR A 125 13.03 5.25 -14.25
CA TYR A 125 11.86 4.74 -13.56
C TYR A 125 10.56 5.31 -14.14
N GLN A 126 10.45 6.63 -14.25
CA GLN A 126 9.28 7.29 -14.83
C GLN A 126 8.98 6.83 -16.27
N HIS A 127 9.99 6.49 -17.05
CA HIS A 127 9.82 6.09 -18.45
C HIS A 127 9.42 4.62 -18.60
N GLU A 128 9.97 3.74 -17.78
CA GLU A 128 9.84 2.29 -17.95
C GLU A 128 8.73 1.67 -17.08
N ILE A 129 8.27 2.36 -16.03
CA ILE A 129 7.26 1.84 -15.13
C ILE A 129 5.87 1.90 -15.76
N GLN A 130 5.12 0.79 -15.67
CA GLN A 130 3.80 0.63 -16.28
C GLN A 130 2.68 0.77 -15.23
N VAL A 131 2.51 1.95 -14.69
CA VAL A 131 1.44 2.29 -13.73
C VAL A 131 0.79 3.63 -14.08
N GLY A 132 -0.39 3.86 -13.56
CA GLY A 132 -1.17 5.06 -13.88
C GLY A 132 -0.60 6.34 -13.30
N GLN A 133 0.02 6.29 -12.14
CA GLN A 133 0.50 7.46 -11.40
C GLN A 133 1.90 7.20 -10.87
N VAL A 134 2.82 8.13 -11.11
CA VAL A 134 4.23 7.99 -10.72
C VAL A 134 4.66 9.18 -9.87
N GLY A 135 5.07 8.91 -8.65
CA GLY A 135 5.69 9.89 -7.74
C GLY A 135 7.21 9.81 -7.77
N ILE A 136 7.87 10.96 -7.81
CA ILE A 136 9.33 11.07 -7.62
C ILE A 136 9.56 11.87 -6.35
N ASN A 137 10.05 11.21 -5.30
CA ASN A 137 10.20 11.78 -3.96
C ASN A 137 8.87 12.30 -3.36
N VAL A 138 7.74 11.73 -3.80
CA VAL A 138 6.39 12.00 -3.29
C VAL A 138 5.76 10.66 -2.92
N PRO A 139 5.28 10.47 -1.68
CA PRO A 139 4.84 9.16 -1.21
C PRO A 139 3.53 8.67 -1.84
N ILE A 140 2.62 9.59 -2.19
CA ILE A 140 1.31 9.27 -2.75
C ILE A 140 1.05 10.16 -3.96
N PRO A 141 1.21 9.66 -5.20
CA PRO A 141 1.11 10.46 -6.42
C PRO A 141 -0.35 10.66 -6.88
N VAL A 142 -1.23 11.12 -5.99
CA VAL A 142 -2.62 11.40 -6.35
C VAL A 142 -2.71 12.67 -7.17
N PRO A 143 -3.34 12.65 -8.36
CA PRO A 143 -3.44 13.82 -9.22
C PRO A 143 -4.43 14.84 -8.66
N LEU A 144 -4.16 16.10 -8.94
CA LEU A 144 -5.15 17.17 -8.74
C LEU A 144 -6.36 16.96 -9.68
N PRO A 145 -7.58 17.43 -9.31
CA PRO A 145 -8.83 17.11 -10.02
C PRO A 145 -8.90 17.51 -11.50
N PHE A 146 -8.02 18.39 -11.98
CA PHE A 146 -7.96 18.79 -13.39
C PHE A 146 -7.05 17.90 -14.25
N PHE A 147 -6.32 16.97 -13.64
CA PHE A 147 -5.60 15.88 -14.34
C PHE A 147 -6.42 14.61 -14.32
N SER A 148 -6.16 13.72 -15.27
CA SER A 148 -6.81 12.40 -15.27
C SER A 148 -6.33 11.53 -14.12
N PHE A 149 -7.26 10.86 -13.47
CA PHE A 149 -6.96 9.78 -12.53
C PHE A 149 -6.87 8.48 -13.34
N THR A 150 -5.68 7.94 -13.48
CA THR A 150 -5.40 6.82 -14.38
C THR A 150 -4.88 5.60 -13.65
N GLY A 151 -5.04 4.43 -14.26
CA GLY A 151 -4.48 3.16 -13.84
C GLY A 151 -4.04 2.33 -15.05
N TRP A 152 -3.34 1.24 -14.78
CA TRP A 152 -2.96 0.24 -15.77
C TRP A 152 -3.48 -1.13 -15.36
N ARG A 153 -3.61 -2.03 -16.32
CA ARG A 153 -3.99 -3.44 -16.10
C ARG A 153 -5.27 -3.57 -15.27
N GLY A 154 -5.30 -4.41 -14.25
CA GLY A 154 -6.45 -4.63 -13.38
C GLY A 154 -6.86 -3.47 -12.47
N SER A 155 -6.06 -2.39 -12.42
CA SER A 155 -6.40 -1.21 -11.61
C SER A 155 -7.35 -0.23 -12.30
N PHE A 156 -7.76 -0.48 -13.53
CA PHE A 156 -8.61 0.45 -14.26
C PHE A 156 -9.57 -0.27 -15.22
N TYR A 157 -10.80 0.23 -15.33
CA TYR A 157 -11.81 -0.25 -16.25
C TYR A 157 -12.12 0.81 -17.30
N GLY A 158 -12.14 0.39 -18.58
CA GLY A 158 -12.44 1.27 -19.70
C GLY A 158 -11.26 2.18 -20.09
N ASP A 159 -11.55 3.16 -20.92
CA ASP A 159 -10.59 4.07 -21.55
C ASP A 159 -10.78 5.55 -21.19
N LEU A 160 -11.85 5.87 -20.46
CA LEU A 160 -12.14 7.21 -19.97
C LEU A 160 -11.96 7.31 -18.46
N HIS A 161 -11.54 8.48 -18.00
CA HIS A 161 -11.25 8.76 -16.62
C HIS A 161 -12.27 9.71 -16.01
N ALA A 162 -12.61 9.51 -14.72
CA ALA A 162 -13.60 10.31 -14.01
C ALA A 162 -13.13 11.73 -13.65
N TYR A 163 -11.85 12.07 -13.89
CA TYR A 163 -11.25 13.37 -13.58
C TYR A 163 -10.78 14.13 -14.83
N GLY A 164 -10.58 15.43 -14.67
CA GLY A 164 -10.07 16.30 -15.72
C GLY A 164 -11.00 16.44 -16.91
N LYS A 165 -10.45 16.73 -18.08
CA LYS A 165 -11.22 16.92 -19.32
C LYS A 165 -11.97 15.65 -19.78
N GLN A 166 -11.52 14.49 -19.37
CA GLN A 166 -12.13 13.21 -19.73
C GLN A 166 -13.42 12.95 -18.96
N ALA A 167 -13.58 13.53 -17.77
CA ALA A 167 -14.81 13.42 -16.99
C ALA A 167 -16.05 13.86 -17.78
N VAL A 168 -15.92 14.93 -18.58
CA VAL A 168 -17.02 15.43 -19.45
C VAL A 168 -17.49 14.42 -20.50
N ARG A 169 -16.61 13.49 -20.89
CA ARG A 169 -16.94 12.40 -21.84
C ARG A 169 -17.37 11.12 -21.14
N PHE A 170 -16.98 10.98 -19.89
CA PHE A 170 -17.30 9.82 -19.08
C PHE A 170 -18.77 9.86 -18.59
N TYR A 171 -19.25 11.04 -18.16
CA TYR A 171 -20.62 11.30 -17.73
C TYR A 171 -21.51 11.83 -18.85
#